data_fc755c9ee43c0ba90916c0ae41398c51
#
_entry.id   fc755c9ee43c0ba90916c0ae41398c51
#
_cell.length_a   1.000
_cell.length_b   1.000
_cell.length_c   1.000
_cell.angle_alpha   90.00
_cell.angle_beta   90.00
_cell.angle_gamma   90.00
#
_symmetry.space_group_name_H-M   'P 1'
#
loop_
_entity.id
_entity.type
_entity.pdbx_description
1 polymer ?
#
loop_
_entity_poly.entity_id
_entity_poly.type
_entity_poly.pdbx_seq_one_letter_code
_entity_poly.pdbx_strand_id
1 'polypeptide(L)'
;KYASLPIGVVHSYYDPGQVRYLEACNLGTAGVEFFDAYDLSVKLKEERKSYLDAAFAICDFAVRVQKESGAFAKCWHEDGSVAIEEGSVGAFLALPLVEGYRRSKNPVYLKAAKKALRWYGKELTEQGFTTAGALDIFSIDKESAIPLLKGAVGMYREDKSEEWLVLAENAAWYLSTWQYSCTEKFSKETTLGKTGYDSFGGTLVSTVHEGMDSFALSYVPELYELGEQTGQT
;
A
#
# COMPACT_ATOMS: atom_id res chain seq x y z
N LYS A 1 19.59 9.11 6.37
CA LYS A 1 20.18 9.92 5.26
C LYS A 1 19.12 10.35 4.24
N TYR A 2 18.04 9.59 4.06
CA TYR A 2 16.97 9.88 3.08
C TYR A 2 15.74 10.57 3.69
N ALA A 3 15.58 10.54 5.01
CA ALA A 3 14.51 11.20 5.73
C ALA A 3 14.76 12.68 6.05
N SER A 4 15.87 13.23 5.57
CA SER A 4 16.29 14.62 5.90
C SER A 4 15.88 15.67 4.88
N LEU A 5 14.93 15.35 4.01
CA LEU A 5 14.41 16.34 3.07
C LEU A 5 13.52 17.36 3.80
N PRO A 6 13.54 18.64 3.38
CA PRO A 6 12.74 19.70 4.01
C PRO A 6 11.24 19.43 4.10
N ILE A 7 10.75 18.51 3.27
CA ILE A 7 9.34 18.10 3.21
C ILE A 7 9.03 16.83 4.00
N GLY A 8 10.02 16.21 4.68
CA GLY A 8 9.81 15.07 5.54
C GLY A 8 9.51 13.75 4.82
N VAL A 9 10.08 13.53 3.64
CA VAL A 9 9.81 12.37 2.80
C VAL A 9 11.08 11.60 2.44
N VAL A 10 10.92 10.42 1.86
CA VAL A 10 11.99 9.56 1.37
C VAL A 10 11.95 9.43 -0.15
N HIS A 11 13.11 9.29 -0.76
CA HIS A 11 13.20 9.02 -2.20
C HIS A 11 12.91 7.55 -2.50
N SER A 12 12.29 7.29 -3.66
CA SER A 12 12.01 5.95 -4.17
C SER A 12 13.27 5.18 -4.47
N TYR A 13 14.28 5.85 -5.03
CA TYR A 13 15.53 5.24 -5.48
C TYR A 13 16.75 6.00 -5.05
N TYR A 14 17.83 5.23 -4.92
CA TYR A 14 19.16 5.74 -4.84
C TYR A 14 19.98 5.34 -6.07
N ASP A 15 19.85 6.12 -7.12
CA ASP A 15 20.78 6.12 -8.25
C ASP A 15 21.27 7.57 -8.45
N PRO A 16 22.57 7.85 -8.28
CA PRO A 16 23.09 9.22 -8.38
C PRO A 16 22.91 9.89 -9.74
N GLY A 17 22.57 9.14 -10.77
CA GLY A 17 22.42 9.64 -12.15
C GLY A 17 20.96 9.81 -12.59
N GLN A 18 19.98 9.38 -11.80
CA GLN A 18 18.58 9.41 -12.21
C GLN A 18 17.77 10.51 -11.54
N VAL A 19 16.66 10.89 -12.17
CA VAL A 19 15.66 11.77 -11.57
C VAL A 19 15.04 11.08 -10.36
N ARG A 20 15.04 11.76 -9.22
CA ARG A 20 14.53 11.24 -7.97
C ARG A 20 13.12 11.71 -7.77
N TYR A 21 12.19 10.78 -7.78
CA TYR A 21 10.81 11.06 -7.45
C TYR A 21 10.48 10.66 -6.02
N LEU A 22 9.53 11.38 -5.44
CA LEU A 22 8.82 10.97 -4.23
C LEU A 22 7.62 10.15 -4.69
N GLU A 23 7.66 8.86 -4.54
CA GLU A 23 6.64 7.96 -5.07
C GLU A 23 5.66 7.51 -4.00
N ALA A 24 4.36 7.53 -4.32
CA ALA A 24 3.29 7.23 -3.38
C ALA A 24 3.41 5.85 -2.73
N CYS A 25 3.78 4.82 -3.50
CA CYS A 25 3.97 3.45 -2.98
C CYS A 25 5.05 3.42 -1.90
N ASN A 26 6.24 3.95 -2.22
CA ASN A 26 7.37 3.94 -1.29
C ASN A 26 7.12 4.84 -0.07
N LEU A 27 6.49 5.99 -0.26
CA LEU A 27 6.12 6.88 0.85
C LEU A 27 5.08 6.22 1.77
N GLY A 28 4.04 5.64 1.18
CA GLY A 28 2.99 4.97 1.93
C GLY A 28 3.52 3.79 2.75
N THR A 29 4.33 2.94 2.12
CA THR A 29 4.99 1.81 2.80
C THR A 29 5.93 2.31 3.89
N ALA A 30 6.83 3.25 3.57
CA ALA A 30 7.77 3.80 4.54
C ALA A 30 7.06 4.43 5.75
N GLY A 31 5.92 5.10 5.55
CA GLY A 31 5.16 5.71 6.64
C GLY A 31 4.67 4.67 7.65
N VAL A 32 4.16 3.53 7.19
CA VAL A 32 3.74 2.41 8.06
C VAL A 32 4.96 1.78 8.74
N GLU A 33 6.00 1.46 7.98
CA GLU A 33 7.21 0.83 8.49
C GLU A 33 7.92 1.70 9.56
N PHE A 34 7.87 3.02 9.43
CA PHE A 34 8.41 3.92 10.46
C PHE A 34 7.58 3.87 11.75
N PHE A 35 6.26 3.75 11.68
CA PHE A 35 5.44 3.54 12.86
C PHE A 35 5.78 2.21 13.55
N ASP A 36 5.91 1.14 12.78
CA ASP A 36 6.26 -0.18 13.30
C ASP A 36 7.68 -0.23 13.87
N ALA A 37 8.63 0.42 13.21
CA ALA A 37 10.00 0.57 13.72
C ALA A 37 10.05 1.35 15.03
N TYR A 38 9.21 2.38 15.18
CA TYR A 38 9.07 3.09 16.45
C TYR A 38 8.56 2.15 17.55
N ASP A 39 7.46 1.43 17.30
CA ASP A 39 6.90 0.50 18.27
C ASP A 39 7.90 -0.60 18.69
N LEU A 40 8.65 -1.11 17.71
CA LEU A 40 9.72 -2.08 17.98
C LEU A 40 10.81 -1.46 18.86
N SER A 41 11.22 -0.22 18.58
CA SER A 41 12.24 0.47 19.37
C SER A 41 11.81 0.66 20.82
N VAL A 42 10.53 0.95 21.05
CA VAL A 42 9.96 1.04 22.41
C VAL A 42 9.97 -0.31 23.10
N LYS A 43 9.54 -1.39 22.41
CA LYS A 43 9.57 -2.77 22.95
C LYS A 43 10.98 -3.21 23.33
N LEU A 44 11.99 -2.79 22.57
CA LEU A 44 13.40 -3.07 22.83
C LEU A 44 14.00 -2.15 23.90
N LYS A 45 13.24 -1.20 24.46
CA LYS A 45 13.71 -0.18 25.42
C LYS A 45 14.79 0.75 24.83
N GLU A 46 14.77 0.96 23.53
CA GLU A 46 15.67 1.84 22.77
C GLU A 46 14.84 2.88 22.01
N GLU A 47 13.92 3.56 22.68
CA GLU A 47 12.96 4.48 22.05
C GLU A 47 13.64 5.45 21.06
N ARG A 48 13.19 5.41 19.78
CA ARG A 48 13.70 6.23 18.68
C ARG A 48 12.61 7.14 18.12
N LYS A 49 12.40 8.26 18.75
CA LYS A 49 11.39 9.26 18.35
C LYS A 49 11.53 9.72 16.90
N SER A 50 12.75 9.71 16.33
CA SER A 50 12.97 10.07 14.93
C SER A 50 12.19 9.20 13.94
N TYR A 51 11.87 7.95 14.28
CA TYR A 51 11.01 7.10 13.45
C TYR A 51 9.56 7.61 13.48
N LEU A 52 9.07 7.95 14.67
CA LEU A 52 7.73 8.50 14.83
C LEU A 52 7.59 9.85 14.12
N ASP A 53 8.59 10.72 14.25
CA ASP A 53 8.62 12.02 13.58
C ASP A 53 8.61 11.87 12.05
N ALA A 54 9.39 10.89 11.51
CA ALA A 54 9.41 10.58 10.08
C ALA A 54 8.06 10.08 9.58
N ALA A 55 7.39 9.19 10.34
CA ALA A 55 6.07 8.68 9.98
C ALA A 55 5.02 9.80 9.93
N PHE A 56 4.97 10.67 10.93
CA PHE A 56 4.05 11.80 10.92
C PHE A 56 4.38 12.84 9.84
N ALA A 57 5.65 13.05 9.51
CA ALA A 57 6.03 13.91 8.41
C ALA A 57 5.49 13.41 7.06
N ILE A 58 5.45 12.08 6.86
CA ILE A 58 4.81 11.47 5.67
C ILE A 58 3.28 11.67 5.71
N CYS A 59 2.64 11.54 6.88
CA CYS A 59 1.21 11.83 7.02
C CYS A 59 0.90 13.29 6.67
N ASP A 60 1.71 14.22 7.15
CA ASP A 60 1.53 15.66 6.88
C ASP A 60 1.78 15.98 5.39
N PHE A 61 2.77 15.31 4.78
CA PHE A 61 2.97 15.40 3.34
C PHE A 61 1.73 14.92 2.59
N ALA A 62 1.21 13.74 2.93
CA ALA A 62 0.01 13.17 2.30
C ALA A 62 -1.18 14.13 2.40
N VAL A 63 -1.44 14.68 3.59
CA VAL A 63 -2.52 15.68 3.77
C VAL A 63 -2.33 16.90 2.87
N ARG A 64 -1.09 17.40 2.75
CA ARG A 64 -0.78 18.59 1.97
C ARG A 64 -0.97 18.39 0.46
N VAL A 65 -0.64 17.20 -0.08
CA VAL A 65 -0.68 16.91 -1.52
C VAL A 65 -1.97 16.24 -1.96
N GLN A 66 -2.89 15.91 -1.03
CA GLN A 66 -4.16 15.28 -1.37
C GLN A 66 -5.04 16.22 -2.19
N LYS A 67 -5.53 15.72 -3.32
CA LYS A 67 -6.50 16.45 -4.16
C LYS A 67 -7.84 16.58 -3.46
N GLU A 68 -8.64 17.56 -3.89
CA GLU A 68 -9.99 17.76 -3.35
C GLU A 68 -10.87 16.51 -3.51
N SER A 69 -10.71 15.76 -4.58
CA SER A 69 -11.37 14.48 -4.83
C SER A 69 -11.06 13.40 -3.79
N GLY A 70 -9.91 13.47 -3.15
CA GLY A 70 -9.35 12.43 -2.28
C GLY A 70 -8.18 11.68 -2.90
N ALA A 71 -7.99 11.80 -4.21
CA ALA A 71 -6.90 11.18 -4.94
C ALA A 71 -5.53 11.77 -4.57
N PHE A 72 -4.50 11.01 -4.91
CA PHE A 72 -3.10 11.43 -4.89
C PHE A 72 -2.49 11.27 -6.28
N ALA A 73 -1.44 11.99 -6.57
CA ALA A 73 -0.60 11.70 -7.72
C ALA A 73 0.22 10.41 -7.48
N LYS A 74 0.82 9.88 -8.53
CA LYS A 74 1.77 8.77 -8.43
C LYS A 74 3.09 9.23 -7.85
N CYS A 75 3.63 10.33 -8.38
CA CYS A 75 4.96 10.82 -8.03
C CYS A 75 5.00 12.35 -7.90
N TRP A 76 5.93 12.83 -7.09
CA TRP A 76 6.24 14.25 -6.92
C TRP A 76 7.75 14.49 -7.07
N HIS A 77 8.09 15.71 -7.44
CA HIS A 77 9.44 16.25 -7.31
C HIS A 77 9.78 16.56 -5.83
N GLU A 78 11.04 16.81 -5.54
CA GLU A 78 11.51 17.13 -4.18
C GLU A 78 10.85 18.38 -3.57
N ASP A 79 10.39 19.31 -4.40
CA ASP A 79 9.67 20.52 -3.98
C ASP A 79 8.19 20.28 -3.69
N GLY A 80 7.70 19.05 -3.93
CA GLY A 80 6.30 18.66 -3.75
C GLY A 80 5.41 18.93 -4.95
N SER A 81 5.94 19.48 -6.05
CA SER A 81 5.19 19.60 -7.30
C SER A 81 4.96 18.23 -7.93
N VAL A 82 3.80 18.06 -8.59
CA VAL A 82 3.44 16.79 -9.20
C VAL A 82 4.32 16.48 -10.39
N ALA A 83 4.91 15.28 -10.42
CA ALA A 83 5.70 14.78 -11.54
C ALA A 83 4.89 13.84 -12.43
N ILE A 84 4.12 12.92 -11.84
CA ILE A 84 3.28 11.95 -12.56
C ILE A 84 1.93 11.84 -11.82
N GLU A 85 0.86 12.08 -12.56
CA GLU A 85 -0.52 12.11 -12.03
C GLU A 85 -1.17 10.74 -11.95
N GLU A 86 -0.88 9.86 -12.89
CA GLU A 86 -1.71 8.74 -13.30
C GLU A 86 -1.62 7.54 -12.34
N GLY A 87 -2.73 6.80 -12.28
CA GLY A 87 -2.81 5.48 -11.66
C GLY A 87 -3.32 5.45 -10.23
N SER A 88 -3.57 4.25 -9.75
CA SER A 88 -4.12 3.97 -8.41
C SER A 88 -3.04 3.90 -7.31
N VAL A 89 -1.77 4.03 -7.64
CA VAL A 89 -0.62 3.95 -6.70
C VAL A 89 -0.75 4.92 -5.53
N GLY A 90 -1.40 6.06 -5.75
CA GLY A 90 -1.70 7.01 -4.68
C GLY A 90 -2.46 6.41 -3.48
N ALA A 91 -3.17 5.29 -3.67
CA ALA A 91 -3.85 4.57 -2.60
C ALA A 91 -2.93 4.19 -1.43
N PHE A 92 -1.64 3.96 -1.68
CA PHE A 92 -0.66 3.64 -0.63
C PHE A 92 -0.56 4.73 0.44
N LEU A 93 -0.78 5.99 0.11
CA LEU A 93 -0.75 7.07 1.09
C LEU A 93 -1.93 7.05 2.07
N ALA A 94 -2.97 6.26 1.82
CA ALA A 94 -4.03 6.04 2.80
C ALA A 94 -3.54 5.28 4.03
N LEU A 95 -2.56 4.38 3.88
CA LEU A 95 -2.06 3.53 4.97
C LEU A 95 -1.44 4.34 6.12
N PRO A 96 -0.43 5.20 5.89
CA PRO A 96 0.13 6.00 6.98
C PRO A 96 -0.89 6.97 7.58
N LEU A 97 -1.89 7.43 6.81
CA LEU A 97 -2.95 8.28 7.34
C LEU A 97 -3.87 7.53 8.32
N VAL A 98 -4.22 6.26 8.03
CA VAL A 98 -4.97 5.40 8.95
C VAL A 98 -4.17 5.16 10.22
N GLU A 99 -2.91 4.78 10.10
CA GLU A 99 -2.01 4.53 11.24
C GLU A 99 -1.73 5.80 12.04
N GLY A 100 -1.52 6.92 11.37
CA GLY A 100 -1.32 8.23 11.99
C GLY A 100 -2.55 8.66 12.80
N TYR A 101 -3.76 8.46 12.26
CA TYR A 101 -4.99 8.69 13.02
C TYR A 101 -5.11 7.74 14.21
N ARG A 102 -4.87 6.45 14.03
CA ARG A 102 -4.94 5.47 15.11
C ARG A 102 -4.09 5.87 16.32
N ARG A 103 -2.91 6.43 16.07
CA ARG A 103 -1.93 6.82 17.10
C ARG A 103 -2.17 8.19 17.68
N SER A 104 -2.50 9.19 16.85
CA SER A 104 -2.61 10.59 17.27
C SER A 104 -4.04 11.05 17.56
N LYS A 105 -5.03 10.31 17.04
CA LYS A 105 -6.45 10.71 16.97
C LYS A 105 -6.65 12.07 16.27
N ASN A 106 -5.69 12.48 15.43
CA ASN A 106 -5.80 13.71 14.64
C ASN A 106 -6.90 13.55 13.56
N PRO A 107 -8.01 14.32 13.63
CA PRO A 107 -9.13 14.19 12.69
C PRO A 107 -8.76 14.56 11.25
N VAL A 108 -7.67 15.28 11.04
CA VAL A 108 -7.19 15.65 9.70
C VAL A 108 -6.73 14.39 8.97
N TYR A 109 -5.97 13.49 9.63
CA TYR A 109 -5.55 12.22 9.05
C TYR A 109 -6.73 11.30 8.75
N LEU A 110 -7.71 11.22 9.70
CA LEU A 110 -8.94 10.45 9.47
C LEU A 110 -9.69 10.91 8.23
N LYS A 111 -9.89 12.22 8.11
CA LYS A 111 -10.59 12.82 6.97
C LYS A 111 -9.87 12.50 5.66
N ALA A 112 -8.56 12.64 5.63
CA ALA A 112 -7.75 12.38 4.45
C ALA A 112 -7.77 10.87 4.08
N ALA A 113 -7.62 9.97 5.06
CA ALA A 113 -7.71 8.53 4.85
C ALA A 113 -9.06 8.11 4.26
N LYS A 114 -10.16 8.57 4.86
CA LYS A 114 -11.53 8.28 4.36
C LYS A 114 -11.75 8.77 2.93
N LYS A 115 -11.28 9.96 2.60
CA LYS A 115 -11.38 10.49 1.24
C LYS A 115 -10.62 9.61 0.23
N ALA A 116 -9.38 9.23 0.57
CA ALA A 116 -8.56 8.40 -0.31
C ALA A 116 -9.17 7.02 -0.53
N LEU A 117 -9.53 6.33 0.55
CA LEU A 117 -10.10 4.99 0.46
C LEU A 117 -11.42 4.96 -0.32
N ARG A 118 -12.28 5.97 -0.15
CA ARG A 118 -13.52 6.09 -0.94
C ARG A 118 -13.24 6.37 -2.40
N TRP A 119 -12.26 7.23 -2.71
CA TRP A 119 -11.88 7.54 -4.08
C TRP A 119 -11.39 6.28 -4.81
N TYR A 120 -10.34 5.64 -4.28
CA TYR A 120 -9.74 4.48 -4.93
C TYR A 120 -10.63 3.23 -4.85
N GLY A 121 -11.45 3.08 -3.80
CA GLY A 121 -12.45 2.03 -3.72
C GLY A 121 -13.52 2.18 -4.80
N LYS A 122 -13.96 3.40 -5.07
CA LYS A 122 -14.87 3.70 -6.16
C LYS A 122 -14.23 3.38 -7.52
N GLU A 123 -12.98 3.79 -7.75
CA GLU A 123 -12.24 3.45 -8.97
C GLU A 123 -12.15 1.94 -9.18
N LEU A 124 -11.78 1.17 -8.14
CA LEU A 124 -11.74 -0.29 -8.23
C LEU A 124 -13.11 -0.88 -8.61
N THR A 125 -14.19 -0.39 -8.00
CA THR A 125 -15.54 -0.91 -8.26
C THR A 125 -16.03 -0.56 -9.67
N GLU A 126 -15.76 0.65 -10.15
CA GLU A 126 -16.21 1.13 -11.46
C GLU A 126 -15.38 0.58 -12.62
N GLN A 127 -14.08 0.42 -12.44
CA GLN A 127 -13.16 -0.04 -13.48
C GLN A 127 -12.95 -1.56 -13.44
N GLY A 128 -13.12 -2.20 -12.28
CA GLY A 128 -12.85 -3.63 -12.08
C GLY A 128 -11.38 -3.98 -11.94
N PHE A 129 -10.48 -2.99 -11.86
CA PHE A 129 -9.03 -3.20 -11.71
C PHE A 129 -8.37 -2.00 -11.04
N THR A 130 -7.16 -2.23 -10.52
CA THR A 130 -6.23 -1.17 -10.12
C THR A 130 -5.09 -1.05 -11.12
N THR A 131 -4.46 0.11 -11.12
CA THR A 131 -3.28 0.38 -11.94
C THR A 131 -2.13 0.80 -11.03
N ALA A 132 -0.98 0.22 -11.27
CA ALA A 132 0.25 0.74 -10.74
C ALA A 132 1.22 0.90 -11.91
N GLY A 133 2.23 0.74 -11.76
CA GLY A 133 3.45 0.86 -12.40
C GLY A 133 4.29 1.38 -11.31
N ALA A 134 4.68 0.50 -10.42
CA ALA A 134 5.53 0.90 -9.32
C ALA A 134 6.65 1.69 -9.92
N LEU A 135 7.22 1.62 -10.88
CA LEU A 135 8.42 2.35 -11.27
C LEU A 135 8.33 3.10 -12.60
N ASP A 136 7.85 2.50 -13.61
CA ASP A 136 8.11 2.96 -14.97
C ASP A 136 7.03 2.57 -15.98
N ILE A 137 6.14 1.65 -15.64
CA ILE A 137 5.15 1.15 -16.56
C ILE A 137 3.74 1.32 -15.99
N PHE A 138 2.90 2.03 -16.70
CA PHE A 138 1.47 2.05 -16.41
C PHE A 138 0.85 0.71 -16.85
N SER A 139 0.41 -0.08 -15.90
CA SER A 139 -0.18 -1.40 -16.15
C SER A 139 -1.33 -1.71 -15.21
N ILE A 140 -2.17 -2.66 -15.59
CA ILE A 140 -3.10 -3.30 -14.66
C ILE A 140 -2.27 -4.12 -13.67
N ASP A 141 -2.55 -3.94 -12.39
CA ASP A 141 -1.68 -4.36 -11.30
C ASP A 141 -2.51 -4.68 -10.05
N LYS A 142 -2.06 -5.63 -9.24
CA LYS A 142 -2.72 -5.94 -7.98
C LYS A 142 -2.26 -5.08 -6.82
N GLU A 143 -1.03 -4.53 -6.88
CA GLU A 143 -0.41 -3.94 -5.71
C GLU A 143 -1.18 -2.76 -5.16
N SER A 144 -1.80 -1.94 -6.02
CA SER A 144 -2.61 -0.80 -5.59
C SER A 144 -3.92 -1.18 -4.91
N ALA A 145 -4.33 -2.47 -4.96
CA ALA A 145 -5.45 -2.97 -4.16
C ALA A 145 -5.03 -3.38 -2.74
N ILE A 146 -3.76 -3.64 -2.50
CA ILE A 146 -3.24 -3.98 -1.16
C ILE A 146 -3.55 -2.87 -0.14
N PRO A 147 -3.25 -1.58 -0.42
CA PRO A 147 -3.60 -0.51 0.49
C PRO A 147 -5.10 -0.34 0.68
N LEU A 148 -5.94 -0.71 -0.28
CA LEU A 148 -7.40 -0.68 -0.12
C LEU A 148 -7.86 -1.70 0.91
N LEU A 149 -7.39 -2.96 0.81
CA LEU A 149 -7.69 -3.99 1.79
C LEU A 149 -7.19 -3.59 3.18
N LYS A 150 -5.90 -3.29 3.30
CA LYS A 150 -5.27 -2.95 4.60
C LYS A 150 -5.87 -1.69 5.22
N GLY A 151 -6.06 -0.67 4.42
CA GLY A 151 -6.65 0.60 4.87
C GLY A 151 -8.11 0.45 5.29
N ALA A 152 -8.90 -0.32 4.55
CA ALA A 152 -10.31 -0.58 4.88
C ALA A 152 -10.45 -1.39 6.17
N VAL A 153 -9.67 -2.48 6.34
CA VAL A 153 -9.65 -3.23 7.61
C VAL A 153 -9.20 -2.34 8.76
N GLY A 154 -8.17 -1.50 8.56
CA GLY A 154 -7.73 -0.52 9.55
C GLY A 154 -8.82 0.48 9.94
N MET A 155 -9.57 0.98 8.95
CA MET A 155 -10.70 1.89 9.22
C MET A 155 -11.87 1.19 9.93
N TYR A 156 -12.15 -0.06 9.57
CA TYR A 156 -13.18 -0.84 10.25
C TYR A 156 -12.85 -1.06 11.73
N ARG A 157 -11.58 -1.23 12.08
CA ARG A 157 -11.14 -1.31 13.48
C ARG A 157 -11.53 -0.05 14.28
N GLU A 158 -11.47 1.12 13.62
CA GLU A 158 -11.70 2.42 14.27
C GLU A 158 -13.18 2.80 14.44
N ASP A 159 -14.04 2.59 13.42
CA ASP A 159 -15.41 3.09 13.46
C ASP A 159 -16.51 2.02 13.22
N LYS A 160 -16.11 0.79 12.94
CA LYS A 160 -17.05 -0.35 12.68
C LYS A 160 -18.07 -0.09 11.57
N SER A 161 -17.77 0.82 10.65
CA SER A 161 -18.65 1.12 9.53
C SER A 161 -18.60 0.02 8.47
N GLU A 162 -19.78 -0.46 8.06
CA GLU A 162 -19.95 -1.52 7.05
C GLU A 162 -19.32 -1.14 5.70
N GLU A 163 -19.25 0.14 5.37
CA GLU A 163 -18.62 0.60 4.12
C GLU A 163 -17.18 0.09 3.98
N TRP A 164 -16.46 -0.07 5.11
CA TRP A 164 -15.08 -0.53 5.10
C TRP A 164 -14.99 -2.05 4.92
N LEU A 165 -15.95 -2.81 5.44
CA LEU A 165 -16.02 -4.25 5.16
C LEU A 165 -16.28 -4.49 3.67
N VAL A 166 -17.24 -3.78 3.09
CA VAL A 166 -17.54 -3.87 1.64
C VAL A 166 -16.33 -3.51 0.79
N LEU A 167 -15.59 -2.45 1.14
CA LEU A 167 -14.37 -2.09 0.43
C LEU A 167 -13.29 -3.17 0.60
N ALA A 168 -13.11 -3.69 1.81
CA ALA A 168 -12.13 -4.74 2.09
C ALA A 168 -12.44 -6.02 1.30
N GLU A 169 -13.71 -6.45 1.26
CA GLU A 169 -14.15 -7.60 0.47
C GLU A 169 -13.90 -7.41 -1.03
N ASN A 170 -14.25 -6.25 -1.59
CA ASN A 170 -14.00 -5.95 -3.00
C ASN A 170 -12.51 -6.00 -3.33
N ALA A 171 -11.66 -5.43 -2.46
CA ALA A 171 -10.22 -5.48 -2.63
C ALA A 171 -9.67 -6.91 -2.48
N ALA A 172 -10.17 -7.69 -1.52
CA ALA A 172 -9.79 -9.08 -1.32
C ALA A 172 -10.16 -9.96 -2.53
N TRP A 173 -11.38 -9.80 -3.07
CA TRP A 173 -11.79 -10.49 -4.29
C TRP A 173 -10.92 -10.14 -5.48
N TYR A 174 -10.61 -8.87 -5.68
CA TYR A 174 -9.70 -8.46 -6.74
C TYR A 174 -8.30 -9.05 -6.55
N LEU A 175 -7.73 -8.98 -5.35
CA LEU A 175 -6.42 -9.58 -5.04
C LEU A 175 -6.41 -11.09 -5.30
N SER A 176 -7.49 -11.81 -5.01
CA SER A 176 -7.60 -13.25 -5.23
C SER A 176 -7.58 -13.62 -6.72
N THR A 177 -7.99 -12.73 -7.62
CA THR A 177 -7.89 -12.98 -9.06
C THR A 177 -6.46 -13.06 -9.58
N TRP A 178 -5.50 -12.58 -8.81
CA TRP A 178 -4.07 -12.61 -9.10
C TRP A 178 -3.35 -13.81 -8.50
N GLN A 179 -4.08 -14.68 -7.79
CA GLN A 179 -3.52 -15.87 -7.17
C GLN A 179 -3.67 -17.11 -8.06
N TYR A 180 -2.65 -17.92 -8.11
CA TYR A 180 -2.75 -19.25 -8.71
C TYR A 180 -3.69 -20.12 -7.86
N SER A 181 -4.77 -20.57 -8.48
CA SER A 181 -5.76 -21.47 -7.87
C SER A 181 -5.41 -22.95 -8.03
N CYS A 182 -4.28 -23.26 -8.68
CA CYS A 182 -3.81 -24.62 -8.91
C CYS A 182 -2.29 -24.66 -8.88
N THR A 183 -1.75 -25.86 -8.68
CA THR A 183 -0.32 -26.13 -8.82
C THR A 183 0.04 -26.32 -10.29
N GLU A 184 0.84 -25.42 -10.84
CA GLU A 184 1.37 -25.53 -12.19
C GLU A 184 2.46 -26.64 -12.28
N LYS A 185 2.43 -27.37 -13.38
CA LYS A 185 3.43 -28.41 -13.64
C LYS A 185 4.66 -27.83 -14.35
N PHE A 186 5.68 -27.53 -13.60
CA PHE A 186 6.96 -27.09 -14.18
C PHE A 186 7.76 -28.26 -14.76
N SER A 187 8.41 -28.01 -15.90
CA SER A 187 9.34 -29.02 -16.46
C SER A 187 10.45 -29.35 -15.46
N LYS A 188 10.77 -30.65 -15.34
CA LYS A 188 11.85 -31.15 -14.46
C LYS A 188 13.24 -30.57 -14.79
N GLU A 189 13.40 -29.97 -15.96
CA GLU A 189 14.64 -29.31 -16.38
C GLU A 189 14.77 -27.88 -15.85
N THR A 190 13.66 -27.25 -15.49
CA THR A 190 13.64 -25.89 -14.92
C THR A 190 14.04 -25.91 -13.45
N THR A 191 14.46 -24.75 -12.94
CA THR A 191 14.76 -24.58 -11.50
C THR A 191 13.53 -24.90 -10.65
N LEU A 192 12.35 -24.40 -11.03
CA LEU A 192 11.11 -24.64 -10.29
C LEU A 192 10.70 -26.09 -10.28
N GLY A 193 10.84 -26.81 -11.44
CA GLY A 193 10.55 -28.23 -11.50
C GLY A 193 11.53 -29.11 -10.70
N LYS A 194 12.83 -28.72 -10.65
CA LYS A 194 13.84 -29.40 -9.84
C LYS A 194 13.61 -29.26 -8.34
N THR A 195 13.10 -28.12 -7.91
CA THR A 195 12.81 -27.87 -6.49
C THR A 195 11.44 -28.37 -6.04
N GLY A 196 10.61 -28.86 -6.99
CA GLY A 196 9.23 -29.27 -6.67
C GLY A 196 8.38 -28.09 -6.22
N TYR A 197 8.60 -26.91 -6.81
CA TYR A 197 7.90 -25.68 -6.43
C TYR A 197 6.39 -25.83 -6.64
N ASP A 198 5.61 -25.51 -5.59
CA ASP A 198 4.15 -25.43 -5.65
C ASP A 198 3.73 -23.96 -5.88
N SER A 199 3.02 -23.73 -6.98
CA SER A 199 2.52 -22.40 -7.34
C SER A 199 1.21 -22.03 -6.65
N PHE A 200 0.51 -22.99 -6.03
CA PHE A 200 -0.78 -22.74 -5.40
C PHE A 200 -0.70 -21.60 -4.36
N GLY A 201 -1.56 -20.60 -4.50
CA GLY A 201 -1.58 -19.42 -3.65
C GLY A 201 -0.50 -18.38 -3.95
N GLY A 202 0.47 -18.68 -4.81
CA GLY A 202 1.41 -17.68 -5.31
C GLY A 202 0.69 -16.58 -6.10
N THR A 203 1.26 -15.37 -6.15
CA THR A 203 0.62 -14.23 -6.83
C THR A 203 1.48 -13.68 -7.95
N LEU A 204 0.82 -13.07 -8.94
CA LEU A 204 1.43 -12.22 -9.96
C LEU A 204 1.38 -10.76 -9.54
N VAL A 205 2.31 -9.95 -10.00
CA VAL A 205 2.37 -8.50 -9.70
C VAL A 205 1.44 -7.73 -10.61
N SER A 206 1.59 -7.90 -11.92
CA SER A 206 0.89 -7.11 -12.93
C SER A 206 0.81 -7.84 -14.26
N THR A 207 0.08 -7.27 -15.22
CA THR A 207 -0.04 -7.83 -16.57
C THR A 207 1.25 -7.75 -17.38
N VAL A 208 2.25 -7.02 -16.92
CA VAL A 208 3.54 -6.83 -17.63
C VAL A 208 4.73 -7.45 -16.91
N HIS A 209 4.54 -7.92 -15.68
CA HIS A 209 5.58 -8.61 -14.92
C HIS A 209 5.21 -10.10 -14.80
N GLU A 210 5.96 -10.94 -15.47
CA GLU A 210 5.72 -12.40 -15.55
C GLU A 210 6.17 -13.18 -14.31
N GLY A 211 6.67 -12.50 -13.28
CA GLY A 211 7.20 -13.13 -12.08
C GLY A 211 6.14 -13.39 -11.03
N MET A 212 6.21 -14.55 -10.36
CA MET A 212 5.53 -14.74 -9.08
C MET A 212 6.23 -13.93 -8.00
N ASP A 213 5.45 -13.34 -7.12
CA ASP A 213 5.95 -12.50 -6.05
C ASP A 213 5.50 -12.98 -4.66
N SER A 214 6.14 -12.45 -3.63
CA SER A 214 5.82 -12.72 -2.23
C SER A 214 4.93 -11.64 -1.59
N PHE A 215 4.45 -10.65 -2.33
CA PHE A 215 3.67 -9.55 -1.78
C PHE A 215 2.33 -9.98 -1.18
N ALA A 216 1.80 -11.15 -1.61
CA ALA A 216 0.63 -11.74 -0.97
C ALA A 216 0.81 -11.92 0.56
N LEU A 217 2.02 -12.19 1.01
CA LEU A 217 2.31 -12.35 2.44
C LEU A 217 2.06 -11.07 3.25
N SER A 218 2.13 -9.91 2.60
CA SER A 218 1.98 -8.61 3.27
C SER A 218 0.55 -8.32 3.72
N TYR A 219 -0.46 -8.99 3.17
CA TYR A 219 -1.87 -8.75 3.49
C TYR A 219 -2.61 -9.97 4.06
N VAL A 220 -1.91 -11.07 4.31
CA VAL A 220 -2.50 -12.27 4.95
C VAL A 220 -3.18 -11.97 6.29
N PRO A 221 -2.59 -11.16 7.19
CA PRO A 221 -3.26 -10.82 8.44
C PRO A 221 -4.61 -10.12 8.25
N GLU A 222 -4.69 -9.22 7.27
CA GLU A 222 -5.92 -8.48 6.97
C GLU A 222 -6.98 -9.37 6.31
N LEU A 223 -6.58 -10.33 5.47
CA LEU A 223 -7.50 -11.33 4.94
C LEU A 223 -8.09 -12.21 6.05
N TYR A 224 -7.24 -12.68 6.97
CA TYR A 224 -7.70 -13.47 8.12
C TYR A 224 -8.69 -12.68 8.96
N GLU A 225 -8.37 -11.44 9.32
CA GLU A 225 -9.27 -10.60 10.10
C GLU A 225 -10.59 -10.31 9.37
N LEU A 226 -10.54 -10.05 8.05
CA LEU A 226 -11.74 -9.88 7.25
C LEU A 226 -12.64 -11.11 7.30
N GLY A 227 -12.05 -12.32 7.16
CA GLY A 227 -12.77 -13.58 7.28
C GLY A 227 -13.45 -13.74 8.65
N GLU A 228 -12.77 -13.38 9.73
CA GLU A 228 -13.34 -13.40 11.09
C GLU A 228 -14.53 -12.41 11.22
N GLN A 229 -14.45 -11.23 10.61
CA GLN A 229 -15.51 -10.24 10.71
C GLN A 229 -16.73 -10.55 9.84
N THR A 230 -16.52 -11.20 8.69
CA THR A 230 -17.59 -11.52 7.73
C THR A 230 -18.15 -12.94 7.89
N GLY A 231 -17.50 -13.79 8.68
CA GLY A 231 -17.83 -15.20 8.82
C GLY A 231 -17.47 -16.05 7.59
N GLN A 232 -16.62 -15.52 6.71
CA GLN A 232 -16.09 -16.20 5.52
C GLN A 232 -14.68 -16.69 5.84
N THR A 233 -14.53 -17.98 6.15
CA THR A 233 -13.22 -18.61 6.44
C THR A 233 -12.76 -19.47 5.28
#